data_76de71930c348073daf6a118a6408dfb
#
_entry.id   76de71930c348073daf6a118a6408dfb
#
_cell.length_a   1.000
_cell.length_b   1.000
_cell.length_c   1.000
_cell.angle_alpha   90.00
_cell.angle_beta   90.00
_cell.angle_gamma   90.00
#
_symmetry.space_group_name_H-M   'P 1'
#
loop_
_entity.id
_entity.type
_entity.pdbx_description
1 polymer ?
#
loop_
_entity_poly.entity_id
_entity_poly.type
_entity_poly.pdbx_seq_one_letter_code
_entity_poly.pdbx_strand_id
1 'polypeptide(L)'
;GIVPVDTQKTIDKEGFIQQHLQRSSMVAVQTPQGFDFTKLLKAHENAKNDGNEYTDDTEIWENYVGKVKVTKGTPENRKITFPEDYKENKMNISAIRTGLGYDLHRLKEGRKLLLGGVEFDFEKGEDGHSDGDVLIHAIIDALLGACSMGDIGSFFPPEESKWKDADSKELLLTVWKKIQNQNWQLVNLDCVIKLEKPKFLPKRDEVIESIANILNVEKERIFIKAKTGEKLGNIGNCQAVEAWCTCLLLKNN
;
A
#
# COMPACT_ATOMS: atom_id res chain seq x y z
N GLY A 1 -0.81 -14.52 28.22
CA GLY A 1 -2.24 -14.24 28.42
C GLY A 1 -2.54 -12.77 28.60
N ILE A 2 -3.79 -12.40 28.46
CA ILE A 2 -4.32 -11.03 28.61
C ILE A 2 -5.47 -11.01 29.63
N VAL A 3 -5.70 -9.88 30.26
CA VAL A 3 -6.89 -9.69 31.11
C VAL A 3 -8.12 -9.64 30.20
N PRO A 4 -9.20 -10.38 30.48
CA PRO A 4 -10.43 -10.32 29.68
C PRO A 4 -10.98 -8.90 29.59
N VAL A 5 -11.39 -8.47 28.38
CA VAL A 5 -11.97 -7.13 28.17
C VAL A 5 -13.37 -7.06 28.74
N ASP A 6 -14.19 -8.09 28.49
CA ASP A 6 -15.58 -8.16 28.93
C ASP A 6 -15.72 -8.73 30.34
N THR A 7 -16.83 -8.38 31.00
CA THR A 7 -17.19 -8.94 32.28
C THR A 7 -17.56 -10.41 32.12
N GLN A 8 -16.89 -11.28 32.90
CA GLN A 8 -17.07 -12.72 32.85
C GLN A 8 -18.06 -13.19 33.94
N LYS A 9 -18.89 -14.14 33.58
CA LYS A 9 -19.89 -14.76 34.48
C LYS A 9 -19.99 -16.23 34.17
N THR A 10 -20.31 -17.06 35.17
CA THR A 10 -20.76 -18.43 34.92
C THR A 10 -22.26 -18.46 34.75
N ILE A 11 -22.74 -19.41 33.95
CA ILE A 11 -24.17 -19.66 33.73
C ILE A 11 -24.52 -21.11 34.08
N ASP A 12 -25.79 -21.37 34.43
CA ASP A 12 -26.31 -22.71 34.57
C ASP A 12 -26.73 -23.33 33.23
N LYS A 13 -27.24 -24.55 33.26
CA LYS A 13 -27.71 -25.28 32.07
C LYS A 13 -28.92 -24.64 31.39
N GLU A 14 -29.64 -23.78 32.10
CA GLU A 14 -30.82 -23.05 31.62
C GLU A 14 -30.47 -21.65 31.09
N GLY A 15 -29.17 -21.23 31.22
CA GLY A 15 -28.67 -19.94 30.70
C GLY A 15 -28.74 -18.78 31.71
N PHE A 16 -29.11 -19.04 32.99
CA PHE A 16 -29.12 -18.00 34.02
C PHE A 16 -27.75 -17.80 34.65
N ILE A 17 -27.44 -16.53 35.00
CA ILE A 17 -26.17 -16.18 35.65
C ILE A 17 -26.13 -16.81 37.05
N GLN A 18 -25.10 -17.65 37.27
CA GLN A 18 -24.84 -18.26 38.58
C GLN A 18 -23.84 -17.43 39.40
N GLN A 19 -22.75 -16.96 38.78
CA GLN A 19 -21.68 -16.29 39.50
C GLN A 19 -21.12 -15.12 38.72
N HIS A 20 -20.79 -14.04 39.41
CA HIS A 20 -20.05 -12.89 38.92
C HIS A 20 -18.56 -13.09 39.20
N LEU A 21 -17.74 -13.20 38.16
CA LEU A 21 -16.31 -13.44 38.32
C LEU A 21 -15.55 -12.10 38.42
N GLN A 22 -14.54 -12.07 39.31
CA GLN A 22 -13.71 -10.89 39.49
C GLN A 22 -12.65 -10.82 38.41
N ARG A 23 -12.82 -9.89 37.46
CA ARG A 23 -11.96 -9.78 36.26
C ARG A 23 -10.45 -9.60 36.56
N SER A 24 -10.10 -8.94 37.68
CA SER A 24 -8.71 -8.74 38.12
C SER A 24 -7.96 -10.03 38.49
N SER A 25 -8.68 -11.11 38.76
CA SER A 25 -8.12 -12.43 39.08
C SER A 25 -8.17 -13.42 37.90
N MET A 26 -8.56 -12.94 36.72
CA MET A 26 -8.73 -13.77 35.52
C MET A 26 -7.70 -13.46 34.46
N VAL A 27 -7.40 -14.46 33.66
CA VAL A 27 -6.56 -14.34 32.46
C VAL A 27 -7.18 -15.13 31.31
N ALA A 28 -7.27 -14.53 30.15
CA ALA A 28 -7.53 -15.23 28.90
C ALA A 28 -6.19 -15.78 28.38
N VAL A 29 -6.04 -17.09 28.40
CA VAL A 29 -4.81 -17.77 28.01
C VAL A 29 -4.72 -17.79 26.48
N GLN A 30 -3.54 -17.44 25.97
CA GLN A 30 -3.25 -17.40 24.54
C GLN A 30 -2.25 -18.51 24.16
N THR A 31 -2.16 -18.82 22.90
CA THR A 31 -1.12 -19.68 22.31
C THR A 31 -0.05 -18.84 21.63
N PRO A 32 1.23 -19.30 21.51
CA PRO A 32 1.71 -20.61 21.98
C PRO A 32 1.90 -20.69 23.49
N GLN A 33 1.89 -21.92 24.02
CA GLN A 33 2.21 -22.24 25.41
C GLN A 33 3.52 -23.03 25.43
N GLY A 34 4.42 -22.73 26.38
CA GLY A 34 5.74 -23.34 26.45
C GLY A 34 5.92 -24.17 27.71
N PHE A 35 6.39 -25.42 27.54
CA PHE A 35 6.62 -26.38 28.62
C PHE A 35 7.91 -27.16 28.40
N ASP A 36 8.43 -27.75 29.50
CA ASP A 36 9.47 -28.79 29.41
C ASP A 36 8.89 -30.02 28.71
N PHE A 37 9.48 -30.43 27.61
CA PHE A 37 8.96 -31.50 26.76
C PHE A 37 8.79 -32.82 27.51
N THR A 38 9.85 -33.23 28.26
CA THR A 38 9.86 -34.53 28.94
C THR A 38 8.79 -34.62 30.02
N LYS A 39 8.62 -33.54 30.79
CA LYS A 39 7.62 -33.47 31.86
C LYS A 39 6.21 -33.39 31.29
N LEU A 40 5.98 -32.61 30.24
CA LEU A 40 4.67 -32.51 29.61
C LEU A 40 4.26 -33.85 28.98
N LEU A 41 5.19 -34.52 28.28
CA LEU A 41 4.91 -35.85 27.70
C LEU A 41 4.46 -36.84 28.76
N LYS A 42 5.18 -36.91 29.89
CA LYS A 42 4.81 -37.79 31.01
C LYS A 42 3.48 -37.39 31.64
N ALA A 43 3.16 -36.12 31.73
CA ALA A 43 1.89 -35.62 32.22
C ALA A 43 0.73 -36.08 31.30
N HIS A 44 0.90 -36.01 29.99
CA HIS A 44 -0.08 -36.51 29.01
C HIS A 44 -0.25 -38.05 29.11
N GLU A 45 0.83 -38.80 29.30
CA GLU A 45 0.74 -40.25 29.49
C GLU A 45 -0.10 -40.61 30.75
N ASN A 46 0.05 -39.84 31.82
CA ASN A 46 -0.75 -40.03 33.03
C ASN A 46 -2.21 -39.62 32.83
N ALA A 47 -2.45 -38.44 32.21
CA ALA A 47 -3.80 -37.93 31.94
C ALA A 47 -4.62 -38.85 31.04
N LYS A 48 -3.96 -39.55 30.09
CA LYS A 48 -4.64 -40.52 29.21
C LYS A 48 -5.39 -41.64 29.95
N ASN A 49 -4.95 -41.96 31.17
CA ASN A 49 -5.45 -43.12 31.94
C ASN A 49 -6.30 -42.71 33.15
N ASP A 50 -6.52 -41.42 33.41
CA ASP A 50 -7.25 -40.97 34.60
C ASP A 50 -8.74 -40.70 34.39
N GLY A 51 -9.20 -40.75 33.12
CA GLY A 51 -10.63 -40.62 32.78
C GLY A 51 -11.16 -39.18 32.84
N ASN A 52 -10.30 -38.18 33.03
CA ASN A 52 -10.68 -36.76 33.01
C ASN A 52 -10.60 -36.18 31.62
N GLU A 53 -11.41 -35.14 31.35
CA GLU A 53 -11.28 -34.26 30.15
C GLU A 53 -10.54 -33.01 30.55
N TYR A 54 -9.58 -32.61 29.70
CA TYR A 54 -8.74 -31.45 29.88
C TYR A 54 -8.97 -30.44 28.77
N THR A 55 -8.98 -29.16 29.12
CA THR A 55 -9.24 -28.08 28.15
C THR A 55 -8.00 -27.63 27.40
N ASP A 56 -6.82 -27.71 28.06
CA ASP A 56 -5.54 -27.36 27.46
C ASP A 56 -4.34 -28.00 28.19
N ASP A 57 -3.14 -27.77 27.67
CA ASP A 57 -1.91 -28.30 28.27
C ASP A 57 -1.57 -27.71 29.64
N THR A 58 -2.10 -26.53 29.98
CA THR A 58 -1.86 -25.91 31.29
C THR A 58 -2.57 -26.66 32.40
N GLU A 59 -3.77 -27.16 32.14
CA GLU A 59 -4.56 -27.96 33.11
C GLU A 59 -3.90 -29.31 33.36
N ILE A 60 -3.40 -29.98 32.30
CA ILE A 60 -2.64 -31.24 32.42
C ILE A 60 -1.35 -31.00 33.21
N TRP A 61 -0.62 -29.93 32.89
CA TRP A 61 0.60 -29.59 33.60
C TRP A 61 0.38 -29.33 35.09
N GLU A 62 -0.67 -28.56 35.46
CA GLU A 62 -0.95 -28.25 36.86
C GLU A 62 -1.31 -29.50 37.68
N ASN A 63 -2.02 -30.45 37.08
CA ASN A 63 -2.39 -31.70 37.74
C ASN A 63 -1.20 -32.63 37.99
N TYR A 64 -0.22 -32.69 37.09
CA TYR A 64 0.84 -33.72 37.16
C TYR A 64 2.25 -33.16 37.39
N VAL A 65 2.48 -31.87 37.19
CA VAL A 65 3.81 -31.29 37.28
C VAL A 65 3.87 -30.13 38.28
N GLY A 66 2.93 -29.19 38.21
CA GLY A 66 2.89 -28.05 39.13
C GLY A 66 2.41 -26.76 38.51
N LYS A 67 2.61 -25.65 39.20
CA LYS A 67 2.05 -24.34 38.83
C LYS A 67 2.53 -23.82 37.50
N VAL A 68 1.63 -23.20 36.73
CA VAL A 68 1.91 -22.49 35.47
C VAL A 68 2.03 -21.00 35.73
N LYS A 69 3.10 -20.39 35.19
CA LYS A 69 3.29 -18.94 35.26
C LYS A 69 2.76 -18.29 34.00
N VAL A 70 1.83 -17.36 34.17
CA VAL A 70 1.31 -16.54 33.07
C VAL A 70 2.30 -15.45 32.71
N THR A 71 2.66 -15.33 31.43
CA THR A 71 3.40 -14.22 30.85
C THR A 71 2.46 -13.22 30.19
N LYS A 72 2.89 -11.96 30.08
CA LYS A 72 2.09 -10.93 29.43
C LYS A 72 1.93 -11.24 27.94
N GLY A 73 0.70 -11.32 27.48
CA GLY A 73 0.34 -11.44 26.07
C GLY A 73 0.00 -10.09 25.45
N THR A 74 -0.51 -10.13 24.22
CA THR A 74 -0.92 -8.94 23.46
C THR A 74 -2.29 -9.19 22.82
N PRO A 75 -3.16 -8.16 22.74
CA PRO A 75 -4.48 -8.28 22.09
C PRO A 75 -4.39 -8.66 20.60
N GLU A 76 -3.27 -8.32 19.93
CA GLU A 76 -3.05 -8.65 18.52
C GLU A 76 -2.82 -10.14 18.28
N ASN A 77 -2.40 -10.90 19.32
CA ASN A 77 -2.27 -12.36 19.26
C ASN A 77 -3.62 -13.03 19.43
N ARG A 78 -4.47 -12.94 18.40
CA ARG A 78 -5.82 -13.49 18.39
C ARG A 78 -5.80 -14.93 17.86
N LYS A 79 -6.53 -15.81 18.52
CA LYS A 79 -6.79 -17.17 18.01
C LYS A 79 -7.93 -17.11 17.00
N ILE A 80 -7.68 -17.60 15.79
CA ILE A 80 -8.73 -17.79 14.77
C ILE A 80 -9.43 -19.12 15.08
N THR A 81 -10.67 -19.06 15.51
CA THR A 81 -11.46 -20.24 15.92
C THR A 81 -12.72 -20.37 15.07
N PHE A 82 -13.36 -19.28 14.70
CA PHE A 82 -14.59 -19.24 13.94
C PHE A 82 -14.36 -18.60 12.56
N PRO A 83 -15.20 -18.90 11.55
CA PRO A 83 -15.12 -18.27 10.23
C PRO A 83 -15.16 -16.73 10.27
N GLU A 84 -15.85 -16.18 11.28
CA GLU A 84 -15.96 -14.73 11.50
C GLU A 84 -14.62 -14.10 11.86
N ASP A 85 -13.78 -14.81 12.64
CA ASP A 85 -12.45 -14.31 13.04
C ASP A 85 -11.53 -14.08 11.84
N TYR A 86 -11.74 -14.83 10.74
CA TYR A 86 -10.98 -14.68 9.51
C TYR A 86 -11.39 -13.41 8.71
N LYS A 87 -12.63 -12.92 8.90
CA LYS A 87 -13.14 -11.74 8.19
C LYS A 87 -12.62 -10.43 8.76
N GLU A 88 -12.31 -10.37 10.05
CA GLU A 88 -11.79 -9.13 10.68
C GLU A 88 -10.38 -8.74 10.26
N ASN A 89 -9.57 -9.70 9.77
CA ASN A 89 -8.25 -9.42 9.22
C ASN A 89 -8.25 -8.99 7.74
N LYS A 90 -9.41 -8.87 7.11
CA LYS A 90 -9.49 -8.23 5.80
C LYS A 90 -9.35 -6.72 6.02
N MET A 91 -8.23 -6.14 5.60
CA MET A 91 -8.24 -4.73 5.29
C MET A 91 -9.52 -4.47 4.47
N ASN A 92 -10.29 -3.45 4.83
CA ASN A 92 -11.54 -3.08 4.13
C ASN A 92 -11.25 -2.55 2.71
N ILE A 93 -10.35 -3.24 1.99
CA ILE A 93 -9.99 -2.93 0.62
C ILE A 93 -11.07 -3.52 -0.28
N SER A 94 -11.87 -2.68 -0.88
CA SER A 94 -12.90 -3.10 -1.83
C SER A 94 -12.32 -3.46 -3.19
N ALA A 95 -11.21 -2.81 -3.57
CA ALA A 95 -10.52 -3.09 -4.83
C ALA A 95 -9.06 -2.64 -4.79
N ILE A 96 -8.23 -3.35 -5.55
CA ILE A 96 -6.84 -2.97 -5.88
C ILE A 96 -6.75 -2.92 -7.41
N ARG A 97 -6.12 -1.87 -7.94
CA ARG A 97 -5.90 -1.70 -9.38
C ARG A 97 -4.49 -1.23 -9.67
N THR A 98 -3.96 -1.71 -10.77
CA THR A 98 -2.69 -1.24 -11.34
C THR A 98 -2.97 -0.53 -12.66
N GLY A 99 -2.16 0.46 -12.96
CA GLY A 99 -2.15 1.14 -14.26
C GLY A 99 -0.74 1.24 -14.82
N LEU A 100 -0.65 1.28 -16.13
CA LEU A 100 0.58 1.55 -16.87
C LEU A 100 0.31 2.70 -17.82
N GLY A 101 1.13 3.74 -17.77
CA GLY A 101 1.14 4.84 -18.71
C GLY A 101 2.48 4.91 -19.42
N TYR A 102 2.46 5.39 -20.63
CA TYR A 102 3.63 5.63 -21.48
C TYR A 102 3.40 6.85 -22.36
N ASP A 103 4.43 7.69 -22.49
CA ASP A 103 4.40 8.78 -23.44
C ASP A 103 5.79 9.03 -24.02
N LEU A 104 5.81 9.63 -25.22
CA LEU A 104 7.02 9.96 -25.97
C LEU A 104 6.87 11.33 -26.64
N HIS A 105 7.81 12.22 -26.36
CA HIS A 105 7.84 13.53 -27.01
C HIS A 105 9.13 13.77 -27.79
N ARG A 106 8.98 14.46 -28.90
CA ARG A 106 10.13 15.00 -29.63
C ARG A 106 10.76 16.14 -28.84
N LEU A 107 12.11 16.25 -28.90
CA LEU A 107 12.85 17.39 -28.39
C LEU A 107 13.14 18.39 -29.49
N LYS A 108 12.86 19.67 -29.23
CA LYS A 108 13.02 20.79 -30.16
C LYS A 108 13.72 21.96 -29.49
N GLU A 109 14.59 22.64 -30.23
CA GLU A 109 15.27 23.85 -29.78
C GLU A 109 14.27 25.00 -29.49
N GLY A 110 14.62 25.83 -28.51
CA GLY A 110 13.85 27.04 -28.17
C GLY A 110 12.61 26.77 -27.29
N ARG A 111 12.43 25.55 -26.80
CA ARG A 111 11.41 25.21 -25.79
C ARG A 111 12.08 24.84 -24.45
N LYS A 112 11.39 25.09 -23.37
CA LYS A 112 11.81 24.63 -22.05
C LYS A 112 11.63 23.12 -21.93
N LEU A 113 12.55 22.45 -21.24
CA LEU A 113 12.42 21.06 -20.88
C LEU A 113 11.81 20.99 -19.48
N LEU A 114 10.57 20.48 -19.37
CA LEU A 114 9.86 20.26 -18.12
C LEU A 114 9.73 18.77 -17.89
N LEU A 115 10.10 18.30 -16.69
CA LEU A 115 9.96 16.89 -16.30
C LEU A 115 9.41 16.83 -14.88
N GLY A 116 8.17 16.35 -14.75
CA GLY A 116 7.44 16.32 -13.47
C GLY A 116 7.17 17.71 -12.90
N GLY A 117 6.97 18.71 -13.78
CA GLY A 117 6.74 20.11 -13.43
C GLY A 117 7.98 20.89 -13.03
N VAL A 118 9.19 20.30 -13.17
CA VAL A 118 10.48 20.93 -12.86
C VAL A 118 11.21 21.27 -14.15
N GLU A 119 11.71 22.51 -14.28
CA GLU A 119 12.48 22.96 -15.44
C GLU A 119 13.92 22.43 -15.36
N PHE A 120 14.38 21.84 -16.46
CA PHE A 120 15.76 21.37 -16.63
C PHE A 120 16.49 22.32 -17.58
N ASP A 121 17.71 22.70 -17.22
CA ASP A 121 18.57 23.53 -18.07
C ASP A 121 19.11 22.68 -19.24
N PHE A 122 18.48 22.86 -20.39
CA PHE A 122 18.83 22.18 -21.62
C PHE A 122 18.40 23.02 -22.84
N GLU A 123 19.15 22.96 -23.93
CA GLU A 123 18.92 23.73 -25.17
C GLU A 123 17.63 23.34 -25.91
N LYS A 124 17.06 22.16 -25.59
CA LYS A 124 15.84 21.63 -26.20
C LYS A 124 14.81 21.35 -25.14
N GLY A 125 13.57 21.54 -25.49
CA GLY A 125 12.42 21.12 -24.70
C GLY A 125 11.44 20.32 -25.53
N GLU A 126 10.39 19.82 -24.88
CA GLU A 126 9.43 18.92 -25.47
C GLU A 126 8.47 19.63 -26.45
N ASP A 127 8.26 19.04 -27.62
CA ASP A 127 7.36 19.54 -28.65
C ASP A 127 5.99 18.81 -28.49
N GLY A 128 5.13 19.37 -27.66
CA GLY A 128 3.80 18.84 -27.33
C GLY A 128 2.72 19.93 -27.45
N HIS A 129 1.43 19.52 -27.37
CA HIS A 129 0.29 20.43 -27.40
C HIS A 129 0.12 21.23 -26.11
N SER A 130 0.55 20.68 -24.95
CA SER A 130 0.63 21.33 -23.64
C SER A 130 2.03 21.94 -23.44
N ASP A 131 2.45 22.11 -22.20
CA ASP A 131 3.84 22.41 -21.85
C ASP A 131 4.81 21.25 -22.19
N GLY A 132 4.25 20.08 -22.54
CA GLY A 132 4.94 18.92 -23.07
C GLY A 132 5.56 18.00 -22.03
N ASP A 133 5.22 18.07 -20.74
CA ASP A 133 5.81 17.23 -19.70
C ASP A 133 5.46 15.74 -19.85
N VAL A 134 6.32 15.01 -20.54
CA VAL A 134 6.16 13.58 -20.85
C VAL A 134 5.99 12.70 -19.59
N LEU A 135 6.63 13.10 -18.48
CA LEU A 135 6.55 12.33 -17.23
C LEU A 135 5.17 12.48 -16.60
N ILE A 136 4.64 13.70 -16.53
CA ILE A 136 3.29 13.94 -16.03
C ILE A 136 2.25 13.27 -16.93
N HIS A 137 2.41 13.29 -18.24
CA HIS A 137 1.49 12.62 -19.15
C HIS A 137 1.46 11.10 -18.93
N ALA A 138 2.61 10.46 -18.78
CA ALA A 138 2.68 9.04 -18.46
C ALA A 138 2.03 8.71 -17.09
N ILE A 139 2.16 9.61 -16.10
CA ILE A 139 1.49 9.47 -14.80
C ILE A 139 -0.04 9.57 -14.96
N ILE A 140 -0.53 10.54 -15.73
CA ILE A 140 -1.96 10.72 -16.00
C ILE A 140 -2.54 9.45 -16.64
N ASP A 141 -1.87 8.91 -17.66
CA ASP A 141 -2.33 7.70 -18.34
C ASP A 141 -2.32 6.46 -17.44
N ALA A 142 -1.31 6.31 -16.59
CA ALA A 142 -1.29 5.24 -15.60
C ALA A 142 -2.50 5.32 -14.65
N LEU A 143 -2.80 6.51 -14.14
CA LEU A 143 -3.88 6.75 -13.20
C LEU A 143 -5.26 6.55 -13.86
N LEU A 144 -5.47 7.08 -15.06
CA LEU A 144 -6.71 6.93 -15.82
C LEU A 144 -6.94 5.46 -16.21
N GLY A 145 -5.90 4.79 -16.69
CA GLY A 145 -5.96 3.37 -17.06
C GLY A 145 -6.31 2.47 -15.87
N ALA A 146 -5.72 2.71 -14.69
CA ALA A 146 -6.05 1.98 -13.47
C ALA A 146 -7.54 2.11 -13.10
N CYS A 147 -8.14 3.27 -13.33
CA CYS A 147 -9.54 3.55 -13.04
C CYS A 147 -10.50 3.21 -14.20
N SER A 148 -10.00 2.71 -15.34
CA SER A 148 -10.78 2.47 -16.56
C SER A 148 -11.53 3.74 -17.05
N MET A 149 -10.84 4.89 -16.98
CA MET A 149 -11.40 6.22 -17.30
C MET A 149 -10.93 6.75 -18.67
N GLY A 150 -10.30 5.94 -19.49
CA GLY A 150 -9.71 6.34 -20.77
C GLY A 150 -8.25 6.74 -20.65
N ASP A 151 -7.82 7.70 -21.44
CA ASP A 151 -6.46 8.21 -21.57
C ASP A 151 -6.43 9.75 -21.52
N ILE A 152 -5.22 10.33 -21.51
CA ILE A 152 -5.01 11.77 -21.49
C ILE A 152 -5.66 12.48 -22.69
N GLY A 153 -5.62 11.87 -23.89
CA GLY A 153 -6.20 12.43 -25.11
C GLY A 153 -7.73 12.49 -25.04
N SER A 154 -8.37 11.51 -24.44
CA SER A 154 -9.82 11.50 -24.22
C SER A 154 -10.28 12.52 -23.18
N PHE A 155 -9.44 12.79 -22.16
CA PHE A 155 -9.71 13.77 -21.11
C PHE A 155 -9.46 15.21 -21.52
N PHE A 156 -8.42 15.42 -22.33
CA PHE A 156 -7.93 16.73 -22.77
C PHE A 156 -7.69 16.70 -24.28
N PRO A 157 -8.80 16.66 -25.07
CA PRO A 157 -8.68 16.55 -26.51
C PRO A 157 -7.83 17.68 -27.12
N PRO A 158 -6.81 17.36 -27.92
CA PRO A 158 -5.90 18.35 -28.47
C PRO A 158 -6.57 19.34 -29.46
N GLU A 159 -7.74 18.98 -29.98
CA GLU A 159 -8.57 19.86 -30.85
C GLU A 159 -9.19 21.02 -30.08
N GLU A 160 -9.33 20.90 -28.75
CA GLU A 160 -9.86 21.97 -27.92
C GLU A 160 -8.78 22.99 -27.56
N SER A 161 -8.88 24.19 -28.09
CA SER A 161 -7.90 25.28 -27.90
C SER A 161 -7.59 25.65 -26.45
N LYS A 162 -8.51 25.34 -25.52
CA LYS A 162 -8.32 25.59 -24.08
C LYS A 162 -7.17 24.77 -23.47
N TRP A 163 -6.75 23.68 -24.11
CA TRP A 163 -5.67 22.81 -23.64
C TRP A 163 -4.32 23.10 -24.28
N LYS A 164 -4.31 24.03 -25.26
CA LYS A 164 -3.08 24.48 -25.88
C LYS A 164 -2.21 25.19 -24.82
N ASP A 165 -0.95 24.80 -24.74
CA ASP A 165 0.03 25.29 -23.75
C ASP A 165 -0.43 25.16 -22.28
N ALA A 166 -1.36 24.24 -21.98
CA ALA A 166 -1.83 23.98 -20.62
C ALA A 166 -0.68 23.45 -19.74
N ASP A 167 -0.66 23.88 -18.48
CA ASP A 167 0.26 23.37 -17.46
C ASP A 167 -0.09 21.93 -17.11
N SER A 168 0.79 20.96 -17.38
CA SER A 168 0.56 19.55 -17.14
C SER A 168 0.33 19.24 -15.65
N LYS A 169 0.80 20.07 -14.72
CA LYS A 169 0.49 19.95 -13.29
C LYS A 169 -1.00 20.12 -13.01
N GLU A 170 -1.64 21.09 -13.67
CA GLU A 170 -3.08 21.32 -13.55
C GLU A 170 -3.90 20.17 -14.18
N LEU A 171 -3.39 19.59 -15.28
CA LEU A 171 -4.00 18.41 -15.88
C LEU A 171 -3.97 17.22 -14.91
N LEU A 172 -2.80 16.96 -14.32
CA LEU A 172 -2.62 15.89 -13.32
C LEU A 172 -3.51 16.11 -12.09
N LEU A 173 -3.53 17.34 -11.55
CA LEU A 173 -4.38 17.68 -10.40
C LEU A 173 -5.87 17.45 -10.70
N THR A 174 -6.30 17.82 -11.92
CA THR A 174 -7.70 17.64 -12.35
C THR A 174 -8.08 16.16 -12.42
N VAL A 175 -7.23 15.34 -13.02
CA VAL A 175 -7.44 13.87 -13.08
C VAL A 175 -7.43 13.27 -11.69
N TRP A 176 -6.45 13.63 -10.86
CA TRP A 176 -6.31 13.09 -9.51
C TRP A 176 -7.52 13.39 -8.63
N LYS A 177 -8.05 14.62 -8.66
CA LYS A 177 -9.30 14.98 -7.95
C LYS A 177 -10.48 14.09 -8.36
N LYS A 178 -10.64 13.79 -9.65
CA LYS A 178 -11.72 12.91 -10.12
C LYS A 178 -11.55 11.47 -9.64
N ILE A 179 -10.32 10.98 -9.55
CA ILE A 179 -9.98 9.65 -9.04
C ILE A 179 -10.24 9.56 -7.54
N GLN A 180 -9.82 10.57 -6.77
CA GLN A 180 -10.09 10.67 -5.33
C GLN A 180 -11.59 10.72 -5.01
N ASN A 181 -12.39 11.42 -5.83
CA ASN A 181 -13.85 11.48 -5.67
C ASN A 181 -14.55 10.12 -5.85
N GLN A 182 -13.84 9.12 -6.41
CA GLN A 182 -14.30 7.74 -6.48
C GLN A 182 -13.74 6.86 -5.33
N ASN A 183 -13.18 7.47 -4.29
CA ASN A 183 -12.56 6.82 -3.11
C ASN A 183 -11.30 6.00 -3.43
N TRP A 184 -10.60 6.30 -4.54
CA TRP A 184 -9.29 5.72 -4.82
C TRP A 184 -8.18 6.46 -4.10
N GLN A 185 -7.21 5.70 -3.62
CA GLN A 185 -6.02 6.19 -2.96
C GLN A 185 -4.77 5.65 -3.66
N LEU A 186 -3.75 6.49 -3.77
CA LEU A 186 -2.47 6.08 -4.31
C LEU A 186 -1.66 5.29 -3.27
N VAL A 187 -1.26 4.08 -3.63
CA VAL A 187 -0.31 3.28 -2.86
C VAL A 187 1.11 3.64 -3.25
N ASN A 188 1.43 3.58 -4.56
CA ASN A 188 2.72 4.01 -5.09
C ASN A 188 2.66 4.37 -6.58
N LEU A 189 3.64 5.17 -7.01
CA LEU A 189 4.04 5.39 -8.40
C LEU A 189 5.48 4.92 -8.58
N ASP A 190 5.73 4.18 -9.65
CA ASP A 190 7.08 3.80 -10.08
C ASP A 190 7.27 4.20 -11.54
N CYS A 191 8.15 5.18 -11.77
CA CYS A 191 8.37 5.77 -13.09
C CYS A 191 9.75 5.44 -13.64
N VAL A 192 9.84 5.35 -14.95
CA VAL A 192 11.11 5.33 -15.68
C VAL A 192 11.08 6.45 -16.70
N ILE A 193 12.06 7.32 -16.66
CA ILE A 193 12.29 8.31 -17.70
C ILE A 193 13.53 7.92 -18.50
N LYS A 194 13.47 8.02 -19.83
CA LYS A 194 14.58 7.73 -20.71
C LYS A 194 14.93 8.95 -21.54
N LEU A 195 16.11 9.51 -21.24
CA LEU A 195 16.65 10.66 -21.92
C LEU A 195 18.19 10.59 -21.94
N GLU A 196 18.82 11.08 -22.99
CA GLU A 196 20.28 11.08 -23.07
C GLU A 196 20.89 12.27 -22.30
N LYS A 197 20.29 13.44 -22.44
CA LYS A 197 20.64 14.70 -21.77
C LYS A 197 19.37 15.49 -21.48
N PRO A 198 19.40 16.38 -20.44
CA PRO A 198 20.44 16.52 -19.41
C PRO A 198 20.46 15.34 -18.43
N LYS A 199 21.41 15.31 -17.48
CA LYS A 199 21.40 14.32 -16.39
C LYS A 199 20.20 14.58 -15.48
N PHE A 200 19.34 13.57 -15.33
CA PHE A 200 18.13 13.64 -14.49
C PHE A 200 18.44 13.60 -13.00
N LEU A 201 19.42 12.79 -12.61
CA LEU A 201 19.69 12.46 -11.20
C LEU A 201 19.87 13.67 -10.27
N PRO A 202 20.52 14.79 -10.66
CA PRO A 202 20.68 15.95 -9.78
C PRO A 202 19.37 16.61 -9.35
N LYS A 203 18.30 16.49 -10.14
CA LYS A 203 16.98 17.08 -9.89
C LYS A 203 15.90 16.05 -9.54
N ARG A 204 16.27 14.77 -9.41
CA ARG A 204 15.29 13.71 -9.15
C ARG A 204 14.44 13.97 -7.91
N ASP A 205 15.05 14.38 -6.81
CA ASP A 205 14.34 14.59 -5.55
C ASP A 205 13.40 15.80 -5.64
N GLU A 206 13.77 16.84 -6.37
CA GLU A 206 12.92 18.00 -6.68
C GLU A 206 11.69 17.59 -7.52
N VAL A 207 11.90 16.70 -8.52
CA VAL A 207 10.81 16.17 -9.34
C VAL A 207 9.86 15.28 -8.53
N ILE A 208 10.39 14.42 -7.67
CA ILE A 208 9.58 13.59 -6.77
C ILE A 208 8.74 14.48 -5.85
N GLU A 209 9.34 15.50 -5.25
CA GLU A 209 8.64 16.44 -4.37
C GLU A 209 7.55 17.23 -5.11
N SER A 210 7.83 17.67 -6.35
CA SER A 210 6.84 18.35 -7.20
C SER A 210 5.61 17.47 -7.43
N ILE A 211 5.79 16.21 -7.85
CA ILE A 211 4.69 15.28 -8.10
C ILE A 211 3.95 14.93 -6.80
N ALA A 212 4.67 14.71 -5.70
CA ALA A 212 4.09 14.42 -4.40
C ALA A 212 3.18 15.57 -3.91
N ASN A 213 3.62 16.81 -4.11
CA ASN A 213 2.83 18.00 -3.77
C ASN A 213 1.56 18.13 -4.63
N ILE A 214 1.64 17.87 -5.96
CA ILE A 214 0.47 17.90 -6.84
C ILE A 214 -0.57 16.86 -6.42
N LEU A 215 -0.12 15.64 -6.09
CA LEU A 215 -0.98 14.53 -5.69
C LEU A 215 -1.38 14.58 -4.21
N ASN A 216 -0.75 15.45 -3.41
CA ASN A 216 -0.90 15.54 -1.96
C ASN A 216 -0.71 14.18 -1.26
N VAL A 217 0.45 13.55 -1.52
CA VAL A 217 0.87 12.27 -0.93
C VAL A 217 2.29 12.36 -0.39
N GLU A 218 2.66 11.39 0.46
CA GLU A 218 4.03 11.25 0.95
C GLU A 218 4.98 10.94 -0.23
N LYS A 219 6.15 11.58 -0.27
CA LYS A 219 7.14 11.42 -1.35
C LYS A 219 7.68 9.99 -1.47
N GLU A 220 7.66 9.24 -0.38
CA GLU A 220 8.06 7.83 -0.30
C GLU A 220 7.18 6.91 -1.16
N ARG A 221 5.99 7.37 -1.56
CA ARG A 221 5.10 6.66 -2.49
C ARG A 221 5.51 6.80 -3.95
N ILE A 222 6.49 7.65 -4.25
CA ILE A 222 6.88 7.99 -5.62
C ILE A 222 8.36 7.69 -5.81
N PHE A 223 8.69 6.96 -6.86
CA PHE A 223 10.07 6.80 -7.26
C PHE A 223 10.24 6.94 -8.78
N ILE A 224 11.38 7.56 -9.17
CA ILE A 224 11.69 7.83 -10.57
C ILE A 224 13.10 7.34 -10.88
N LYS A 225 13.19 6.42 -11.83
CA LYS A 225 14.44 5.89 -12.38
C LYS A 225 14.72 6.59 -13.71
N ALA A 226 15.97 6.94 -13.95
CA ALA A 226 16.38 7.48 -15.22
C ALA A 226 17.28 6.51 -15.98
N LYS A 227 17.13 6.44 -17.30
CA LYS A 227 17.94 5.67 -18.23
C LYS A 227 18.37 6.54 -19.38
N THR A 228 19.55 6.26 -19.95
CA THR A 228 20.00 6.86 -21.21
C THR A 228 19.55 6.02 -22.41
N GLY A 229 19.67 6.56 -23.59
CA GLY A 229 19.54 5.81 -24.83
C GLY A 229 20.82 5.09 -25.26
N GLU A 230 21.89 5.14 -24.43
CA GLU A 230 23.21 4.58 -24.76
C GLU A 230 23.73 5.06 -26.14
N LYS A 231 23.44 6.32 -26.50
CA LYS A 231 23.70 6.94 -27.78
C LYS A 231 23.03 6.25 -28.98
N LEU A 232 21.99 5.44 -28.72
CA LEU A 232 21.25 4.72 -29.76
C LEU A 232 19.89 5.39 -30.02
N GLY A 233 19.49 5.40 -31.28
CA GLY A 233 18.17 5.87 -31.72
C GLY A 233 17.90 7.34 -31.41
N ASN A 234 16.62 7.72 -31.42
CA ASN A 234 16.19 9.11 -31.20
C ASN A 234 16.54 9.64 -29.80
N ILE A 235 16.43 8.77 -28.78
CA ILE A 235 16.76 9.13 -27.39
C ILE A 235 18.27 9.41 -27.29
N GLY A 236 19.12 8.50 -27.77
CA GLY A 236 20.57 8.63 -27.70
C GLY A 236 21.10 9.81 -28.52
N ASN A 237 20.35 10.28 -29.52
CA ASN A 237 20.65 11.45 -30.32
C ASN A 237 20.03 12.75 -29.78
N CYS A 238 19.45 12.75 -28.58
CA CYS A 238 18.74 13.89 -27.97
C CYS A 238 17.64 14.47 -28.91
N GLN A 239 16.91 13.62 -29.60
CA GLN A 239 15.80 13.97 -30.48
C GLN A 239 14.43 13.68 -29.85
N ALA A 240 14.39 12.87 -28.81
CA ALA A 240 13.18 12.51 -28.10
C ALA A 240 13.47 12.19 -26.63
N VAL A 241 12.42 12.21 -25.81
CA VAL A 241 12.36 11.77 -24.43
C VAL A 241 11.14 10.86 -24.25
N GLU A 242 11.27 9.83 -23.43
CA GLU A 242 10.22 8.85 -23.16
C GLU A 242 10.02 8.69 -21.65
N ALA A 243 8.79 8.45 -21.25
CA ALA A 243 8.47 8.12 -19.86
C ALA A 243 7.48 6.94 -19.77
N TRP A 244 7.69 6.12 -18.76
CA TRP A 244 6.76 5.08 -18.31
C TRP A 244 6.42 5.33 -16.87
N CYS A 245 5.17 5.06 -16.51
CA CYS A 245 4.70 5.07 -15.14
C CYS A 245 3.85 3.85 -14.87
N THR A 246 4.07 3.20 -13.74
CA THR A 246 3.12 2.25 -13.16
C THR A 246 2.56 2.83 -11.88
N CYS A 247 1.27 2.61 -11.63
CA CYS A 247 0.64 2.98 -10.38
C CYS A 247 -0.05 1.78 -9.74
N LEU A 248 -0.12 1.79 -8.42
CA LEU A 248 -0.98 0.93 -7.63
C LEU A 248 -1.96 1.82 -6.88
N LEU A 249 -3.25 1.55 -7.09
CA LEU A 249 -4.36 2.21 -6.40
C LEU A 249 -5.10 1.21 -5.53
N LEU A 250 -5.59 1.67 -4.39
CA LEU A 250 -6.53 0.92 -3.57
C LEU A 250 -7.79 1.75 -3.34
N LYS A 251 -8.90 1.03 -3.14
CA LYS A 251 -10.19 1.62 -2.78
C LYS A 251 -10.63 1.07 -1.44
N ASN A 252 -10.90 1.95 -0.50
CA ASN A 252 -11.51 1.59 0.78
C ASN A 252 -13.04 1.61 0.66
N ASN A 253 -13.69 0.69 1.38
CA ASN A 253 -15.16 0.71 1.53
C ASN A 253 -15.60 1.87 2.39
#